data_4ac3c9f8ba1f027a8c0d2c46da0b610f
#
_entry.id   4ac3c9f8ba1f027a8c0d2c46da0b610f
#
_cell.length_a   1.000
_cell.length_b   1.000
_cell.length_c   1.000
_cell.angle_alpha   90.00
_cell.angle_beta   90.00
_cell.angle_gamma   90.00
#
_symmetry.space_group_name_H-M   'P 1'
#
loop_
_entity.id
_entity.type
_entity.pdbx_description
1 polymer ?
#
loop_
_entity_poly.entity_id
_entity_poly.type
_entity_poly.pdbx_seq_one_letter_code
_entity_poly.pdbx_strand_id
1 'polypeptide(L)'
;MEFSTILIIIAYALITWYLVSRFLPVKGLETLRADQFKERVNQKSKVLLIDVREPHEFKTGHIPTAINIPLSQLNSRVKEISTKNDILLYCRSGMRSKQAAKILKKHGVQKVAHLQGGITAWSGPTKKK
;
A
#
# COMPACT_ATOMS: atom_id res chain seq x y z
N MET A 1 15.54 -31.98 26.22
CA MET A 1 14.75 -31.74 25.01
C MET A 1 15.58 -32.17 23.81
N GLU A 2 15.01 -32.97 22.96
CA GLU A 2 15.73 -33.47 21.80
C GLU A 2 15.98 -32.35 20.78
N PHE A 3 17.06 -32.49 20.03
CA PHE A 3 17.45 -31.51 19.00
C PHE A 3 16.32 -31.27 17.99
N SER A 4 15.62 -32.32 17.58
CA SER A 4 14.48 -32.25 16.66
C SER A 4 13.33 -31.42 17.23
N THR A 5 13.04 -31.54 18.52
CA THR A 5 12.00 -30.77 19.19
C THR A 5 12.34 -29.28 19.23
N ILE A 6 13.60 -28.95 19.46
CA ILE A 6 14.09 -27.58 19.46
C ILE A 6 13.92 -26.96 18.07
N LEU A 7 14.27 -27.69 17.02
CA LEU A 7 14.12 -27.22 15.64
C LEU A 7 12.67 -26.95 15.28
N ILE A 8 11.75 -27.81 15.72
CA ILE A 8 10.31 -27.63 15.48
C ILE A 8 9.82 -26.36 16.18
N ILE A 9 10.21 -26.13 17.43
CA ILE A 9 9.81 -24.94 18.18
C ILE A 9 10.31 -23.67 17.48
N ILE A 10 11.57 -23.68 17.03
CA ILE A 10 12.14 -22.55 16.31
C ILE A 10 11.38 -22.30 15.01
N ALA A 11 11.05 -23.35 14.26
CA ALA A 11 10.29 -23.23 13.02
C ALA A 11 8.92 -22.61 13.26
N TYR A 12 8.19 -23.07 14.29
CA TYR A 12 6.90 -22.50 14.66
C TYR A 12 7.02 -21.04 15.07
N ALA A 13 8.03 -20.70 15.87
CA ALA A 13 8.26 -19.32 16.29
C ALA A 13 8.52 -18.41 15.10
N LEU A 14 9.33 -18.85 14.15
CA LEU A 14 9.65 -18.08 12.94
C LEU A 14 8.42 -17.89 12.04
N ILE A 15 7.63 -18.96 11.85
CA ILE A 15 6.41 -18.90 11.05
C ILE A 15 5.40 -17.95 11.70
N THR A 16 5.21 -18.08 13.02
CA THR A 16 4.30 -17.21 13.76
C THR A 16 4.74 -15.76 13.67
N TRP A 17 6.03 -15.50 13.90
CA TRP A 17 6.58 -14.16 13.77
C TRP A 17 6.38 -13.59 12.35
N TYR A 18 6.63 -14.39 11.32
CA TYR A 18 6.43 -13.99 9.94
C TYR A 18 4.97 -13.62 9.66
N LEU A 19 4.03 -14.48 10.07
CA LEU A 19 2.60 -14.25 9.86
C LEU A 19 2.13 -13.01 10.62
N VAL A 20 2.51 -12.88 11.88
CA VAL A 20 2.13 -11.72 12.71
C VAL A 20 2.72 -10.43 12.12
N SER A 21 3.98 -10.45 11.67
CA SER A 21 4.63 -9.25 11.13
C SER A 21 3.95 -8.73 9.88
N ARG A 22 3.29 -9.59 9.10
CA ARG A 22 2.56 -9.15 7.90
C ARG A 22 1.29 -8.36 8.24
N PHE A 23 0.71 -8.59 9.40
CA PHE A 23 -0.53 -7.92 9.83
C PHE A 23 -0.29 -6.76 10.78
N LEU A 24 0.96 -6.50 11.17
CA LEU A 24 1.28 -5.35 12.02
C LEU A 24 1.10 -4.05 11.24
N PRO A 25 0.57 -3.00 11.91
CA PRO A 25 0.46 -1.69 11.25
C PRO A 25 1.85 -1.14 10.89
N VAL A 26 1.92 -0.48 9.76
CA VAL A 26 3.14 0.21 9.33
C VAL A 26 3.22 1.53 10.10
N LYS A 27 4.33 1.75 10.79
CA LYS A 27 4.54 2.97 11.56
C LYS A 27 4.46 4.21 10.67
N GLY A 28 3.60 5.17 11.06
CA GLY A 28 3.44 6.41 10.32
C GLY A 28 2.57 6.31 9.07
N LEU A 29 1.99 5.14 8.78
CA LEU A 29 1.03 4.98 7.69
C LEU A 29 -0.37 5.26 8.21
N GLU A 30 -1.06 6.21 7.59
CA GLU A 30 -2.46 6.47 7.88
C GLU A 30 -3.33 5.51 7.07
N THR A 31 -4.23 4.79 7.74
CA THR A 31 -5.17 3.88 7.08
C THR A 31 -6.53 4.55 7.02
N LEU A 32 -7.03 4.77 5.81
CA LEU A 32 -8.29 5.49 5.58
C LEU A 32 -9.37 4.51 5.10
N ARG A 33 -10.58 4.65 5.65
CA ARG A 33 -11.76 3.99 5.10
C ARG A 33 -12.11 4.59 3.74
N ALA A 34 -12.93 3.88 2.97
CA ALA A 34 -13.29 4.31 1.61
C ALA A 34 -13.89 5.73 1.56
N ASP A 35 -14.75 6.07 2.52
CA ASP A 35 -15.36 7.41 2.59
C ASP A 35 -14.31 8.49 2.87
N GLN A 36 -13.41 8.25 3.80
CA GLN A 36 -12.31 9.16 4.13
C GLN A 36 -11.33 9.30 2.97
N PHE A 37 -11.02 8.19 2.31
CA PHE A 37 -10.11 8.16 1.17
C PHE A 37 -10.68 8.98 0.00
N LYS A 38 -11.97 8.79 -0.30
CA LYS A 38 -12.66 9.54 -1.34
C LYS A 38 -12.62 11.04 -1.07
N GLU A 39 -12.83 11.44 0.18
CA GLU A 39 -12.72 12.84 0.58
C GLU A 39 -11.32 13.40 0.32
N ARG A 40 -10.29 12.64 0.69
CA ARG A 40 -8.89 13.04 0.46
C ARG A 40 -8.57 13.16 -1.04
N VAL A 41 -9.03 12.19 -1.85
CA VAL A 41 -8.82 12.21 -3.32
C VAL A 41 -9.45 13.46 -3.93
N ASN A 42 -10.59 13.89 -3.41
CA ASN A 42 -11.31 15.05 -3.93
C ASN A 42 -10.79 16.39 -3.43
N GLN A 43 -9.86 16.40 -2.49
CA GLN A 43 -9.23 17.64 -2.06
C GLN A 43 -8.37 18.22 -3.19
N LYS A 44 -8.50 19.52 -3.42
CA LYS A 44 -7.79 20.23 -4.49
C LYS A 44 -6.33 20.51 -4.18
N SER A 45 -5.88 20.24 -2.97
CA SER A 45 -4.49 20.43 -2.59
C SER A 45 -3.64 19.27 -3.08
N LYS A 46 -2.35 19.44 -3.08
CA LYS A 46 -1.26 18.60 -3.56
C LYS A 46 -1.35 17.12 -3.16
N VAL A 47 -2.33 16.40 -3.71
CA VAL A 47 -2.52 14.98 -3.50
C VAL A 47 -2.01 14.22 -4.72
N LEU A 48 -1.17 13.22 -4.49
CA LEU A 48 -0.73 12.29 -5.52
C LEU A 48 -1.32 10.93 -5.20
N LEU A 49 -2.19 10.44 -6.08
CA LEU A 49 -2.86 9.16 -5.93
C LEU A 49 -2.13 8.10 -6.76
N ILE A 50 -1.64 7.06 -6.10
CA ILE A 50 -0.83 6.01 -6.75
C ILE A 50 -1.51 4.67 -6.59
N ASP A 51 -1.78 4.02 -7.73
CA ASP A 51 -2.21 2.63 -7.81
C ASP A 51 -0.97 1.75 -7.91
N VAL A 52 -0.72 0.92 -6.90
CA VAL A 52 0.48 0.08 -6.87
C VAL A 52 0.22 -1.34 -7.37
N ARG A 53 -0.93 -1.56 -8.01
CA ARG A 53 -1.27 -2.82 -8.66
C ARG A 53 -0.48 -2.97 -9.97
N GLU A 54 -0.59 -4.16 -10.56
CA GLU A 54 0.03 -4.40 -11.86
C GLU A 54 -0.68 -3.63 -12.97
N PRO A 55 0.01 -3.33 -14.10
CA PRO A 55 -0.59 -2.54 -15.18
C PRO A 55 -1.88 -3.12 -15.74
N HIS A 56 -2.01 -4.44 -15.84
CA HIS A 56 -3.23 -5.07 -16.35
C HIS A 56 -4.43 -4.85 -15.41
N GLU A 57 -4.19 -4.81 -14.10
CA GLU A 57 -5.23 -4.48 -13.12
C GLU A 57 -5.68 -3.03 -13.26
N PHE A 58 -4.73 -2.12 -13.42
CA PHE A 58 -4.98 -0.70 -13.60
C PHE A 58 -5.84 -0.43 -14.84
N LYS A 59 -5.54 -1.10 -15.93
CA LYS A 59 -6.26 -0.92 -17.20
C LYS A 59 -7.72 -1.37 -17.13
N THR A 60 -8.02 -2.36 -16.32
CA THR A 60 -9.38 -2.89 -16.20
C THR A 60 -10.29 -2.04 -15.31
N GLY A 61 -9.72 -1.12 -14.56
CA GLY A 61 -10.48 -0.20 -13.74
C GLY A 61 -9.60 0.39 -12.64
N HIS A 62 -9.52 1.71 -12.58
CA HIS A 62 -8.74 2.40 -11.56
C HIS A 62 -9.48 3.65 -11.09
N ILE A 63 -9.13 4.15 -9.94
CA ILE A 63 -9.69 5.39 -9.41
C ILE A 63 -9.23 6.55 -10.31
N PRO A 64 -10.14 7.43 -10.75
CA PRO A 64 -9.76 8.57 -11.61
C PRO A 64 -8.66 9.41 -10.96
N THR A 65 -7.76 9.93 -11.76
CA THR A 65 -6.56 10.69 -11.41
C THR A 65 -5.40 9.87 -10.88
N ALA A 66 -5.60 8.57 -10.59
CA ALA A 66 -4.52 7.71 -10.13
C ALA A 66 -3.46 7.51 -11.23
N ILE A 67 -2.21 7.52 -10.82
CA ILE A 67 -1.10 7.06 -11.66
C ILE A 67 -0.75 5.63 -11.24
N ASN A 68 -0.31 4.83 -12.20
CA ASN A 68 0.07 3.45 -11.92
C ASN A 68 1.59 3.36 -11.75
N ILE A 69 2.02 3.03 -10.57
CA ILE A 69 3.41 2.65 -10.28
C ILE A 69 3.36 1.30 -9.59
N PRO A 70 3.52 0.19 -10.32
CA PRO A 70 3.45 -1.13 -9.71
C PRO A 70 4.43 -1.28 -8.55
N LEU A 71 4.05 -2.04 -7.54
CA LEU A 71 4.89 -2.27 -6.35
C LEU A 71 6.30 -2.72 -6.75
N SER A 72 6.40 -3.60 -7.74
CA SER A 72 7.69 -4.11 -8.23
C SER A 72 8.60 -3.05 -8.82
N GLN A 73 8.04 -1.93 -9.28
CA GLN A 73 8.78 -0.83 -9.90
C GLN A 73 8.96 0.37 -8.97
N LEU A 74 8.27 0.36 -7.83
CA LEU A 74 8.22 1.53 -6.96
C LEU A 74 9.60 1.97 -6.48
N ASN A 75 10.43 1.01 -6.09
CA ASN A 75 11.76 1.30 -5.55
C ASN A 75 12.64 2.04 -6.57
N SER A 76 12.56 1.67 -7.84
CA SER A 76 13.32 2.33 -8.90
C SER A 76 12.68 3.63 -9.39
N ARG A 77 11.40 3.85 -9.10
CA ARG A 77 10.62 4.99 -9.60
C ARG A 77 10.26 6.01 -8.51
N VAL A 78 10.84 5.90 -7.34
CA VAL A 78 10.57 6.83 -6.23
C VAL A 78 10.89 8.29 -6.63
N LYS A 79 11.85 8.49 -7.52
CA LYS A 79 12.22 9.82 -8.02
C LYS A 79 11.08 10.54 -8.72
N GLU A 80 10.09 9.81 -9.24
CA GLU A 80 8.91 10.39 -9.90
C GLU A 80 7.91 10.95 -8.88
N ILE A 81 8.11 10.68 -7.60
CA ILE A 81 7.19 11.05 -6.53
C ILE A 81 7.72 12.28 -5.81
N SER A 82 6.94 13.36 -5.84
CA SER A 82 7.29 14.56 -5.10
C SER A 82 7.01 14.36 -3.61
N THR A 83 8.01 14.59 -2.76
CA THR A 83 7.87 14.52 -1.31
C THR A 83 7.01 15.65 -0.73
N LYS A 84 6.71 16.66 -1.53
CA LYS A 84 5.85 17.79 -1.12
C LYS A 84 4.36 17.47 -1.21
N ASN A 85 3.99 16.40 -1.90
CA ASN A 85 2.59 15.99 -2.06
C ASN A 85 2.17 15.08 -0.91
N ASP A 86 0.89 15.11 -0.59
CA ASP A 86 0.28 14.06 0.22
C ASP A 86 0.14 12.83 -0.66
N ILE A 87 0.72 11.73 -0.24
CA ILE A 87 0.72 10.49 -1.03
C ILE A 87 -0.42 9.60 -0.55
N LEU A 88 -1.32 9.29 -1.49
CA LEU A 88 -2.38 8.32 -1.28
C LEU A 88 -2.09 7.07 -2.11
N LEU A 89 -2.10 5.93 -1.47
CA LEU A 89 -1.81 4.63 -2.10
C LEU A 89 -3.03 3.74 -2.05
N TYR A 90 -3.21 2.92 -3.07
CA TYR A 90 -4.14 1.81 -2.97
C TYR A 90 -3.65 0.64 -3.83
N CYS A 91 -4.13 -0.53 -3.47
CA CYS A 91 -3.97 -1.75 -4.26
C CYS A 91 -5.32 -2.46 -4.32
N ARG A 92 -5.33 -3.77 -4.51
CA ARG A 92 -6.58 -4.51 -4.57
C ARG A 92 -7.23 -4.66 -3.18
N SER A 93 -6.45 -5.07 -2.17
CA SER A 93 -6.98 -5.43 -0.85
C SER A 93 -6.28 -4.75 0.33
N GLY A 94 -5.21 -3.98 0.08
CA GLY A 94 -4.45 -3.25 1.11
C GLY A 94 -3.07 -3.81 1.44
N MET A 95 -2.74 -5.04 1.02
CA MET A 95 -1.45 -5.65 1.38
C MET A 95 -0.28 -5.03 0.63
N ARG A 96 -0.41 -4.89 -0.69
CA ARG A 96 0.64 -4.27 -1.51
C ARG A 96 0.84 -2.79 -1.19
N SER A 97 -0.23 -2.07 -0.87
CA SER A 97 -0.12 -0.66 -0.49
C SER A 97 0.62 -0.47 0.83
N LYS A 98 0.48 -1.40 1.79
CA LYS A 98 1.30 -1.39 3.01
C LYS A 98 2.79 -1.56 2.68
N GLN A 99 3.11 -2.51 1.79
CA GLN A 99 4.49 -2.73 1.36
C GLN A 99 5.04 -1.51 0.62
N ALA A 100 4.22 -0.90 -0.23
CA ALA A 100 4.57 0.34 -0.92
C ALA A 100 4.88 1.47 0.06
N ALA A 101 4.08 1.61 1.11
CA ALA A 101 4.32 2.61 2.15
C ALA A 101 5.66 2.41 2.85
N LYS A 102 6.04 1.16 3.12
CA LYS A 102 7.35 0.86 3.71
C LYS A 102 8.50 1.30 2.80
N ILE A 103 8.36 1.05 1.50
CA ILE A 103 9.36 1.47 0.51
C ILE A 103 9.48 2.99 0.50
N LEU A 104 8.35 3.70 0.42
CA LEU A 104 8.35 5.16 0.39
C LEU A 104 8.96 5.75 1.65
N LYS A 105 8.69 5.18 2.81
CA LYS A 105 9.26 5.66 4.06
C LYS A 105 10.77 5.50 4.12
N LYS A 106 11.31 4.42 3.56
CA LYS A 106 12.76 4.25 3.44
C LYS A 106 13.40 5.33 2.58
N HIS A 107 12.66 5.91 1.66
CA HIS A 107 13.14 6.98 0.79
C HIS A 107 12.77 8.39 1.31
N GLY A 108 12.35 8.49 2.57
CA GLY A 108 12.13 9.79 3.23
C GLY A 108 10.75 10.39 3.04
N VAL A 109 9.80 9.67 2.44
CA VAL A 109 8.42 10.15 2.31
C VAL A 109 7.72 10.00 3.65
N GLN A 110 7.25 11.12 4.22
CA GLN A 110 6.71 11.13 5.58
C GLN A 110 5.19 10.98 5.64
N LYS A 111 4.46 11.64 4.74
CA LYS A 111 3.00 11.65 4.74
C LYS A 111 2.47 10.67 3.71
N VAL A 112 2.08 9.50 4.16
CA VAL A 112 1.53 8.44 3.32
C VAL A 112 0.26 7.90 3.97
N ALA A 113 -0.80 7.80 3.18
CA ALA A 113 -2.04 7.15 3.59
C ALA A 113 -2.42 6.11 2.55
N HIS A 114 -3.16 5.09 2.95
CA HIS A 114 -3.64 4.09 2.01
C HIS A 114 -5.11 3.73 2.28
N LEU A 115 -5.75 3.17 1.26
CA LEU A 115 -7.16 2.78 1.30
C LEU A 115 -7.30 1.42 1.98
N GLN A 116 -7.99 1.40 3.12
CA GLN A 116 -8.34 0.16 3.81
C GLN A 116 -9.21 -0.71 2.89
N GLY A 117 -8.82 -1.95 2.72
CA GLY A 117 -9.52 -2.88 1.83
C GLY A 117 -9.25 -2.67 0.35
N GLY A 118 -8.46 -1.67 -0.02
CA GLY A 118 -8.09 -1.39 -1.41
C GLY A 118 -9.27 -1.04 -2.30
N ILE A 119 -9.08 -1.20 -3.61
CA ILE A 119 -10.13 -0.86 -4.58
C ILE A 119 -11.39 -1.72 -4.42
N THR A 120 -11.29 -2.89 -3.79
CA THR A 120 -12.48 -3.72 -3.50
C THR A 120 -13.45 -3.03 -2.54
N ALA A 121 -12.96 -2.12 -1.70
CA ALA A 121 -13.79 -1.33 -0.79
C ALA A 121 -14.25 0.00 -1.40
N TRP A 122 -13.75 0.33 -2.60
CA TRP A 122 -14.06 1.60 -3.25
C TRP A 122 -15.43 1.55 -3.90
N SER A 123 -16.29 2.51 -3.59
CA SER A 123 -17.65 2.64 -4.15
C SER A 123 -17.78 3.82 -5.13
N GLY A 124 -16.72 4.58 -5.30
CA GLY A 124 -16.72 5.72 -6.22
C GLY A 124 -16.52 5.31 -7.68
N PRO A 125 -16.42 6.29 -8.58
CA PRO A 125 -16.25 6.01 -10.01
C PRO A 125 -14.88 5.38 -10.29
N THR A 126 -14.81 4.61 -11.37
CA THR A 126 -13.56 4.07 -11.90
C THR A 126 -13.44 4.38 -13.38
N LYS A 127 -12.21 4.43 -13.86
CA LYS A 127 -11.92 4.59 -15.28
C LYS A 127 -11.22 3.34 -15.80
N LYS A 128 -11.50 3.00 -17.06
CA LYS A 128 -10.74 2.00 -17.82
C LYS A 128 -9.82 2.74 -18.78
N LYS A 129 -8.66 2.16 -18.98
CA LYS A 129 -7.70 2.74 -19.92
C LYS A 129 -7.80 2.08 -21.28
#